data_94341cbb6a44073fa44c7e8429be8493
#
_entry.id   94341cbb6a44073fa44c7e8429be8493
#
_cell.length_a   1.000
_cell.length_b   1.000
_cell.length_c   1.000
_cell.angle_alpha   90.00
_cell.angle_beta   90.00
_cell.angle_gamma   90.00
#
_symmetry.space_group_name_H-M   'P 1'
#
loop_
_entity.id
_entity.type
_entity.pdbx_description
1 polymer ?
#
loop_
_entity_poly.entity_id
_entity_poly.type
_entity_poly.pdbx_seq_one_letter_code
_entity_poly.pdbx_strand_id
1 'polypeptide(L)'
;GSEMCIRDSMRNIDTAMKKAYPKGFQKENIIYTELSNDKVMLFNYTSGTTGFSKGVMLTGNNLAGNVTFGIRTGLLKKGEKVLSFLPLAHAYGCAFDFLTATAVGTHVTLLGKTPSPKILMKAFEEVKPNLIITVPLVIEKIYKNVIQPLINKRSMKWALNIPLLDNQIYAQIRKKLIDALGGRFKEVIIGGAAMNPEVTDFFYKIKFPFT
;
A
#
# COMPACT_ATOMS: atom_id res chain seq x y z
N GLY A 1 -3.27 -9.37 22.74
CA GLY A 1 -4.24 -10.45 22.89
C GLY A 1 -3.79 -11.67 22.14
N SER A 2 -3.94 -12.85 22.72
CA SER A 2 -3.54 -14.08 22.06
C SER A 2 -4.40 -14.37 20.84
N GLU A 3 -3.87 -15.07 19.82
CA GLU A 3 -4.63 -15.54 18.65
C GLU A 3 -5.92 -16.29 19.03
N MET A 4 -5.95 -16.88 20.21
CA MET A 4 -7.12 -17.58 20.78
C MET A 4 -8.29 -16.63 21.05
N CYS A 5 -8.04 -15.43 21.59
CA CYS A 5 -9.09 -14.43 21.83
C CYS A 5 -9.72 -13.92 20.53
N ILE A 6 -8.94 -13.80 19.44
CA ILE A 6 -9.44 -13.38 18.15
C ILE A 6 -10.34 -14.45 17.54
N ARG A 7 -9.95 -15.73 17.61
CA ARG A 7 -10.75 -16.86 17.11
C ARG A 7 -12.07 -17.02 17.84
N ASP A 8 -12.06 -16.87 19.16
CA ASP A 8 -13.29 -16.97 19.99
C ASP A 8 -14.23 -15.79 19.70
N SER A 9 -13.68 -14.57 19.52
CA SER A 9 -14.47 -13.41 19.12
C SER A 9 -15.12 -13.60 17.74
N MET A 10 -14.40 -14.18 16.76
CA MET A 10 -14.97 -14.47 15.45
C MET A 10 -16.10 -15.51 15.50
N ARG A 11 -15.94 -16.60 16.27
CA ARG A 11 -17.01 -17.59 16.48
C ARG A 11 -18.24 -16.97 17.13
N ASN A 12 -18.04 -16.06 18.09
CA ASN A 12 -19.14 -15.33 18.74
C ASN A 12 -19.86 -14.40 17.78
N ILE A 13 -19.13 -13.75 16.84
CA ILE A 13 -19.73 -12.92 15.78
C ILE A 13 -20.64 -13.75 14.88
N ASP A 14 -20.18 -14.89 14.39
CA ASP A 14 -20.99 -15.76 13.53
C ASP A 14 -22.29 -16.22 14.22
N THR A 15 -22.20 -16.56 15.50
CA THR A 15 -23.36 -16.95 16.31
C THR A 15 -24.32 -15.79 16.50
N ALA A 16 -23.80 -14.61 16.82
CA ALA A 16 -24.58 -13.38 16.98
C ALA A 16 -25.26 -12.97 15.66
N MET A 17 -24.55 -13.06 14.54
CA MET A 17 -25.08 -12.78 13.20
C MET A 17 -26.22 -13.72 12.83
N LYS A 18 -26.05 -15.03 13.04
CA LYS A 18 -27.12 -16.02 12.78
C LYS A 18 -28.35 -15.79 13.66
N LYS A 19 -28.15 -15.37 14.91
CA LYS A 19 -29.23 -15.01 15.83
C LYS A 19 -29.96 -13.74 15.42
N ALA A 20 -29.20 -12.70 15.03
CA ALA A 20 -29.75 -11.41 14.62
C ALA A 20 -30.45 -11.47 13.25
N TYR A 21 -29.93 -12.28 12.36
CA TYR A 21 -30.39 -12.41 10.97
C TYR A 21 -30.65 -13.90 10.61
N PRO A 22 -31.74 -14.50 11.13
CA PRO A 22 -32.00 -15.94 10.89
C PRO A 22 -32.19 -16.33 9.41
N LYS A 23 -32.64 -15.36 8.61
CA LYS A 23 -32.82 -15.51 7.14
C LYS A 23 -31.59 -15.08 6.33
N GLY A 24 -30.43 -14.86 7.00
CA GLY A 24 -29.24 -14.28 6.42
C GLY A 24 -29.26 -12.76 6.42
N PHE A 25 -28.09 -12.15 6.37
CA PHE A 25 -27.92 -10.68 6.27
C PHE A 25 -28.24 -10.23 4.85
N GLN A 26 -29.19 -9.32 4.72
CA GLN A 26 -29.67 -8.80 3.44
C GLN A 26 -29.25 -7.34 3.28
N LYS A 27 -29.27 -6.84 2.05
CA LYS A 27 -28.90 -5.45 1.74
C LYS A 27 -29.75 -4.44 2.52
N GLU A 28 -31.02 -4.76 2.76
CA GLU A 28 -31.99 -3.94 3.49
C GLU A 28 -31.67 -3.86 4.99
N ASN A 29 -30.83 -4.74 5.51
CA ASN A 29 -30.35 -4.69 6.89
C ASN A 29 -29.22 -3.68 7.09
N ILE A 30 -28.67 -3.14 6.00
CA ILE A 30 -27.60 -2.14 6.06
C ILE A 30 -28.22 -0.79 6.37
N ILE A 31 -28.04 -0.32 7.61
CA ILE A 31 -28.46 1.02 8.03
C ILE A 31 -27.23 1.90 8.12
N TYR A 32 -27.18 2.93 7.28
CA TYR A 32 -26.14 3.95 7.37
C TYR A 32 -26.61 5.02 8.36
N THR A 33 -25.84 5.21 9.42
CA THR A 33 -26.07 6.33 10.34
C THR A 33 -25.59 7.61 9.69
N GLU A 34 -26.48 8.60 9.55
CA GLU A 34 -26.08 9.93 9.11
C GLU A 34 -25.28 10.61 10.22
N LEU A 35 -23.97 10.69 10.00
CA LEU A 35 -23.05 11.39 10.89
C LEU A 35 -22.63 12.71 10.23
N SER A 36 -22.65 13.80 11.01
CA SER A 36 -22.06 15.05 10.55
C SER A 36 -20.57 14.85 10.25
N ASN A 37 -20.13 15.31 9.09
CA ASN A 37 -18.73 15.24 8.69
C ASN A 37 -17.80 16.06 9.58
N ASP A 38 -18.32 16.95 10.42
CA ASP A 38 -17.55 17.74 11.38
C ASP A 38 -17.23 16.97 12.68
N LYS A 39 -17.87 15.81 12.87
CA LYS A 39 -17.53 14.95 14.01
C LYS A 39 -16.15 14.34 13.88
N VAL A 40 -15.45 14.22 15.01
CA VAL A 40 -14.19 13.47 15.10
C VAL A 40 -14.48 11.99 14.86
N MET A 41 -13.86 11.42 13.85
CA MET A 41 -14.02 10.03 13.45
C MET A 41 -12.82 9.16 13.80
N LEU A 42 -11.64 9.79 13.91
CA LEU A 42 -10.39 9.07 14.10
C LEU A 42 -9.42 9.89 14.97
N PHE A 43 -8.77 9.22 15.92
CA PHE A 43 -7.60 9.73 16.61
C PHE A 43 -6.35 9.08 16.04
N ASN A 44 -5.46 9.87 15.49
CA ASN A 44 -4.19 9.40 14.96
C ASN A 44 -3.06 9.94 15.84
N TYR A 45 -2.17 9.07 16.30
CA TYR A 45 -1.06 9.47 17.18
C TYR A 45 0.21 9.68 16.37
N THR A 46 0.84 10.82 16.59
CA THR A 46 2.15 11.14 16.01
C THR A 46 3.20 11.18 17.11
N SER A 47 4.43 10.70 16.82
CA SER A 47 5.56 10.89 17.71
C SER A 47 5.93 12.38 17.71
N GLY A 48 5.56 13.10 18.77
CA GLY A 48 5.89 14.51 18.91
C GLY A 48 7.40 14.71 19.02
N THR A 49 7.90 15.81 18.46
CA THR A 49 9.31 16.26 18.60
C THR A 49 9.71 16.50 20.06
N THR A 50 8.74 16.64 20.96
CA THR A 50 8.92 16.87 22.41
C THR A 50 8.92 15.58 23.24
N GLY A 51 8.96 14.40 22.61
CA GLY A 51 8.96 13.09 23.31
C GLY A 51 7.59 12.57 23.73
N PHE A 52 6.53 13.38 23.67
CA PHE A 52 5.16 12.95 23.95
C PHE A 52 4.38 12.71 22.67
N SER A 53 3.67 11.59 22.59
CA SER A 53 2.76 11.31 21.48
C SER A 53 1.60 12.31 21.50
N LYS A 54 1.33 12.93 20.36
CA LYS A 54 0.20 13.85 20.16
C LYS A 54 -0.93 13.14 19.45
N GLY A 55 -2.12 13.16 20.07
CA GLY A 55 -3.35 12.67 19.45
C GLY A 55 -3.92 13.72 18.48
N VAL A 56 -3.89 13.43 17.18
CA VAL A 56 -4.49 14.28 16.15
C VAL A 56 -5.93 13.83 15.94
N MET A 57 -6.88 14.73 16.15
CA MET A 57 -8.31 14.51 15.92
C MET A 57 -8.63 14.74 14.45
N LEU A 58 -9.08 13.69 13.77
CA LEU A 58 -9.49 13.77 12.36
C LEU A 58 -11.02 13.69 12.26
N THR A 59 -11.61 14.69 11.63
CA THR A 59 -13.05 14.72 11.35
C THR A 59 -13.39 13.91 10.10
N GLY A 60 -14.69 13.65 9.89
CA GLY A 60 -15.18 13.08 8.65
C GLY A 60 -14.75 13.89 7.43
N ASN A 61 -14.77 15.23 7.50
CA ASN A 61 -14.31 16.11 6.42
C ASN A 61 -12.83 15.92 6.09
N ASN A 62 -11.96 15.76 7.09
CA ASN A 62 -10.53 15.50 6.86
C ASN A 62 -10.32 14.19 6.08
N LEU A 63 -11.02 13.13 6.47
CA LEU A 63 -10.92 11.83 5.81
C LEU A 63 -11.54 11.87 4.40
N ALA A 64 -12.75 12.45 4.28
CA ALA A 64 -13.44 12.58 3.00
C ALA A 64 -12.65 13.43 1.99
N GLY A 65 -11.96 14.47 2.43
CA GLY A 65 -11.10 15.29 1.59
C GLY A 65 -9.99 14.47 0.93
N ASN A 66 -9.28 13.66 1.72
CA ASN A 66 -8.22 12.78 1.21
C ASN A 66 -8.77 11.70 0.27
N VAL A 67 -9.89 11.09 0.63
CA VAL A 67 -10.56 10.08 -0.21
C VAL A 67 -11.00 10.70 -1.54
N THR A 68 -11.63 11.87 -1.50
CA THR A 68 -12.06 12.60 -2.71
C THR A 68 -10.87 12.95 -3.60
N PHE A 69 -9.76 13.41 -3.02
CA PHE A 69 -8.52 13.62 -3.77
C PHE A 69 -8.06 12.34 -4.44
N GLY A 70 -7.95 11.24 -3.69
CA GLY A 70 -7.52 9.94 -4.24
C GLY A 70 -8.43 9.44 -5.36
N ILE A 71 -9.75 9.60 -5.25
CA ILE A 71 -10.71 9.25 -6.31
C ILE A 71 -10.47 10.12 -7.56
N ARG A 72 -10.29 11.44 -7.38
CA ARG A 72 -10.08 12.39 -8.49
C ARG A 72 -8.80 12.15 -9.28
N THR A 73 -7.79 11.53 -8.69
CA THR A 73 -6.56 11.15 -9.43
C THR A 73 -6.84 10.15 -10.55
N GLY A 74 -7.90 9.36 -10.44
CA GLY A 74 -8.26 8.33 -11.42
C GLY A 74 -7.26 7.15 -11.50
N LEU A 75 -6.31 7.08 -10.56
CA LEU A 75 -5.26 6.05 -10.54
C LEU A 75 -5.82 4.66 -10.26
N LEU A 76 -6.89 4.57 -9.46
CA LEU A 76 -7.61 3.33 -9.17
C LEU A 76 -8.97 3.31 -9.87
N LYS A 77 -9.37 2.14 -10.33
CA LYS A 77 -10.67 1.87 -10.94
C LYS A 77 -11.39 0.75 -10.20
N LYS A 78 -12.73 0.76 -10.25
CA LYS A 78 -13.56 -0.31 -9.70
C LYS A 78 -13.12 -1.68 -10.19
N GLY A 79 -13.01 -2.64 -9.28
CA GLY A 79 -12.59 -4.01 -9.55
C GLY A 79 -11.07 -4.22 -9.69
N GLU A 80 -10.26 -3.16 -9.68
CA GLU A 80 -8.80 -3.30 -9.63
C GLU A 80 -8.36 -3.82 -8.25
N LYS A 81 -7.13 -4.32 -8.17
CA LYS A 81 -6.57 -4.92 -6.97
C LYS A 81 -5.55 -4.00 -6.31
N VAL A 82 -5.59 -3.93 -4.99
CA VAL A 82 -4.62 -3.23 -4.15
C VAL A 82 -4.12 -4.21 -3.07
N LEU A 83 -2.82 -4.21 -2.82
CA LEU A 83 -2.23 -4.88 -1.67
C LEU A 83 -1.97 -3.82 -0.58
N SER A 84 -2.77 -3.87 0.49
CA SER A 84 -2.61 -2.99 1.64
C SER A 84 -1.64 -3.61 2.64
N PHE A 85 -0.48 -2.99 2.80
CA PHE A 85 0.59 -3.44 3.69
C PHE A 85 1.18 -2.32 4.55
N LEU A 86 0.77 -1.09 4.33
CA LEU A 86 1.14 0.03 5.18
C LEU A 86 0.34 -0.02 6.49
N PRO A 87 0.90 0.46 7.61
CA PRO A 87 0.16 0.52 8.86
C PRO A 87 -1.07 1.43 8.73
N LEU A 88 -2.26 0.86 8.89
CA LEU A 88 -3.52 1.63 8.84
C LEU A 88 -3.68 2.62 10.00
N ALA A 89 -2.85 2.50 11.04
CA ALA A 89 -2.74 3.49 12.12
C ALA A 89 -2.09 4.80 11.66
N HIS A 90 -1.40 4.83 10.50
CA HIS A 90 -0.86 6.03 9.90
C HIS A 90 -1.80 6.62 8.86
N ALA A 91 -1.95 7.95 8.86
CA ALA A 91 -2.88 8.67 7.99
C ALA A 91 -2.70 8.33 6.50
N TYR A 92 -1.47 8.19 6.03
CA TYR A 92 -1.16 7.87 4.63
C TYR A 92 -1.70 6.49 4.23
N GLY A 93 -1.40 5.44 5.00
CA GLY A 93 -1.92 4.09 4.76
C GLY A 93 -3.45 4.03 4.92
N CYS A 94 -3.99 4.67 5.95
CA CYS A 94 -5.43 4.73 6.18
C CYS A 94 -6.17 5.38 5.01
N ALA A 95 -5.74 6.58 4.58
CA ALA A 95 -6.45 7.35 3.56
C ALA A 95 -6.34 6.74 2.17
N PHE A 96 -5.15 6.35 1.74
CA PHE A 96 -4.92 5.98 0.34
C PHE A 96 -4.89 4.47 0.10
N ASP A 97 -4.26 3.71 1.00
CA ASP A 97 -4.11 2.26 0.85
C ASP A 97 -5.42 1.51 1.19
N PHE A 98 -6.27 2.10 2.03
CA PHE A 98 -7.51 1.48 2.49
C PHE A 98 -8.77 2.27 2.12
N LEU A 99 -8.97 3.49 2.66
CA LEU A 99 -10.23 4.23 2.49
C LEU A 99 -10.50 4.59 1.02
N THR A 100 -9.53 5.16 0.31
CA THR A 100 -9.68 5.50 -1.12
C THR A 100 -9.91 4.24 -1.95
N ALA A 101 -9.12 3.20 -1.73
CA ALA A 101 -9.25 1.94 -2.44
C ALA A 101 -10.65 1.31 -2.25
N THR A 102 -11.15 1.32 -1.01
CA THR A 102 -12.49 0.83 -0.68
C THR A 102 -13.58 1.69 -1.31
N ALA A 103 -13.46 3.02 -1.24
CA ALA A 103 -14.44 3.96 -1.80
C ALA A 103 -14.55 3.87 -3.33
N VAL A 104 -13.45 3.58 -4.03
CA VAL A 104 -13.43 3.32 -5.48
C VAL A 104 -14.08 1.98 -5.82
N GLY A 105 -14.15 1.04 -4.86
CA GLY A 105 -14.64 -0.32 -5.08
C GLY A 105 -13.59 -1.25 -5.66
N THR A 106 -12.35 -1.10 -5.23
CA THR A 106 -11.26 -2.03 -5.56
C THR A 106 -11.30 -3.28 -4.67
N HIS A 107 -10.61 -4.31 -5.09
CA HIS A 107 -10.35 -5.47 -4.26
C HIS A 107 -9.12 -5.22 -3.39
N VAL A 108 -9.34 -4.91 -2.10
CA VAL A 108 -8.27 -4.66 -1.14
C VAL A 108 -7.87 -5.95 -0.45
N THR A 109 -6.60 -6.35 -0.63
CA THR A 109 -6.00 -7.48 0.09
C THR A 109 -5.14 -6.94 1.23
N LEU A 110 -5.47 -7.27 2.47
CA LEU A 110 -4.69 -6.91 3.65
C LEU A 110 -3.56 -7.92 3.85
N LEU A 111 -2.32 -7.45 4.04
CA LEU A 111 -1.16 -8.33 4.17
C LEU A 111 -1.20 -9.21 5.43
N GLY A 112 -1.81 -8.77 6.51
CA GLY A 112 -2.00 -9.55 7.75
C GLY A 112 -0.71 -10.02 8.46
N LYS A 113 0.47 -9.63 7.97
CA LYS A 113 1.79 -9.97 8.51
C LYS A 113 2.69 -8.74 8.51
N THR A 114 3.70 -8.72 9.38
CA THR A 114 4.73 -7.68 9.35
C THR A 114 5.45 -7.70 8.01
N PRO A 115 5.48 -6.58 7.27
CA PRO A 115 6.08 -6.52 5.95
C PRO A 115 7.60 -6.72 6.04
N SER A 116 8.08 -7.77 5.37
CA SER A 116 9.50 -7.97 5.07
C SER A 116 9.66 -8.10 3.55
N PRO A 117 10.85 -7.85 2.97
CA PRO A 117 11.03 -7.98 1.53
C PRO A 117 10.54 -9.32 0.97
N LYS A 118 10.86 -10.43 1.65
CA LYS A 118 10.42 -11.77 1.23
C LYS A 118 8.89 -11.94 1.25
N ILE A 119 8.24 -11.45 2.31
CA ILE A 119 6.78 -11.54 2.46
C ILE A 119 6.09 -10.66 1.42
N LEU A 120 6.59 -9.43 1.22
CA LEU A 120 6.05 -8.49 0.24
C LEU A 120 6.17 -9.02 -1.19
N MET A 121 7.33 -9.55 -1.57
CA MET A 121 7.54 -10.11 -2.91
C MET A 121 6.55 -11.24 -3.21
N LYS A 122 6.34 -12.16 -2.24
CA LYS A 122 5.35 -13.23 -2.36
C LYS A 122 3.92 -12.68 -2.48
N ALA A 123 3.57 -11.69 -1.66
CA ALA A 123 2.25 -11.07 -1.69
C ALA A 123 2.00 -10.32 -3.02
N PHE A 124 3.00 -9.62 -3.55
CA PHE A 124 2.90 -8.98 -4.86
C PHE A 124 2.69 -9.99 -5.99
N GLU A 125 3.39 -11.12 -5.95
CA GLU A 125 3.23 -12.20 -6.93
C GLU A 125 1.82 -12.81 -6.90
N GLU A 126 1.26 -13.01 -5.69
CA GLU A 126 -0.08 -13.59 -5.50
C GLU A 126 -1.20 -12.61 -5.86
N VAL A 127 -1.12 -11.36 -5.38
CA VAL A 127 -2.17 -10.34 -5.54
C VAL A 127 -2.13 -9.70 -6.91
N LYS A 128 -0.93 -9.40 -7.43
CA LYS A 128 -0.71 -8.66 -8.69
C LYS A 128 -1.47 -7.33 -8.69
N PRO A 129 -1.15 -6.39 -7.80
CA PRO A 129 -1.89 -5.14 -7.64
C PRO A 129 -1.82 -4.28 -8.90
N ASN A 130 -2.85 -3.44 -9.10
CA ASN A 130 -2.90 -2.47 -10.21
C ASN A 130 -2.27 -1.12 -9.86
N LEU A 131 -2.17 -0.81 -8.57
CA LEU A 131 -1.48 0.34 -8.01
C LEU A 131 -0.74 -0.11 -6.75
N ILE A 132 0.47 0.39 -6.55
CA ILE A 132 1.25 0.15 -5.34
C ILE A 132 1.42 1.47 -4.61
N ILE A 133 0.98 1.52 -3.35
CA ILE A 133 1.16 2.67 -2.47
C ILE A 133 2.16 2.26 -1.40
N THR A 134 3.25 3.01 -1.27
CA THR A 134 4.36 2.60 -0.42
C THR A 134 5.11 3.79 0.17
N VAL A 135 6.10 3.50 1.00
CA VAL A 135 7.01 4.48 1.59
C VAL A 135 8.44 4.21 1.11
N PRO A 136 9.32 5.24 1.09
CA PRO A 136 10.70 5.12 0.61
C PRO A 136 11.44 3.93 1.20
N LEU A 137 11.35 3.72 2.51
CA LEU A 137 12.03 2.64 3.22
C LEU A 137 11.79 1.26 2.63
N VAL A 138 10.56 0.98 2.16
CA VAL A 138 10.21 -0.31 1.55
C VAL A 138 10.87 -0.46 0.20
N ILE A 139 10.75 0.55 -0.64
CA ILE A 139 11.32 0.54 -2.01
C ILE A 139 12.85 0.51 -1.96
N GLU A 140 13.47 1.27 -1.08
CA GLU A 140 14.93 1.28 -0.87
C GLU A 140 15.45 -0.09 -0.41
N LYS A 141 14.71 -0.78 0.46
CA LYS A 141 15.06 -2.16 0.85
C LYS A 141 14.95 -3.12 -0.34
N ILE A 142 13.93 -2.98 -1.17
CA ILE A 142 13.79 -3.79 -2.39
C ILE A 142 14.95 -3.47 -3.35
N TYR A 143 15.25 -2.20 -3.59
CA TYR A 143 16.40 -1.77 -4.39
C TYR A 143 17.71 -2.40 -3.87
N LYS A 144 17.99 -2.23 -2.59
CA LYS A 144 19.21 -2.73 -1.94
C LYS A 144 19.34 -4.25 -2.03
N ASN A 145 18.24 -4.99 -1.85
CA ASN A 145 18.29 -6.45 -1.78
C ASN A 145 18.17 -7.15 -3.14
N VAL A 146 17.50 -6.51 -4.10
CA VAL A 146 17.21 -7.11 -5.43
C VAL A 146 18.06 -6.50 -6.53
N ILE A 147 18.18 -5.19 -6.57
CA ILE A 147 18.80 -4.46 -7.70
C ILE A 147 20.30 -4.27 -7.48
N GLN A 148 20.66 -3.73 -6.33
CA GLN A 148 22.06 -3.38 -6.03
C GLN A 148 23.04 -4.56 -6.18
N PRO A 149 22.71 -5.81 -5.76
CA PRO A 149 23.59 -6.95 -6.00
C PRO A 149 23.79 -7.29 -7.49
N LEU A 150 22.79 -6.96 -8.32
CA LEU A 150 22.88 -7.19 -9.77
C LEU A 150 23.82 -6.19 -10.45
N ILE A 151 23.59 -4.90 -10.17
CA ILE A 151 24.36 -3.81 -10.81
C ILE A 151 25.80 -3.72 -10.31
N ASN A 152 26.06 -4.19 -9.09
CA ASN A 152 27.41 -4.18 -8.49
C ASN A 152 28.35 -5.28 -8.99
N LYS A 153 27.87 -6.25 -9.78
CA LYS A 153 28.74 -7.25 -10.42
C LYS A 153 29.71 -6.57 -11.39
N ARG A 154 30.99 -6.96 -11.37
CA ARG A 154 32.04 -6.37 -12.22
C ARG A 154 31.67 -6.40 -13.71
N SER A 155 31.14 -7.53 -14.18
CA SER A 155 30.66 -7.68 -15.56
C SER A 155 29.52 -6.74 -15.91
N MET A 156 28.61 -6.49 -14.95
CA MET A 156 27.49 -5.59 -15.16
C MET A 156 27.94 -4.13 -15.21
N LYS A 157 28.86 -3.73 -14.30
CA LYS A 157 29.44 -2.37 -14.32
C LYS A 157 30.17 -2.07 -15.63
N TRP A 158 30.89 -3.06 -16.15
CA TRP A 158 31.55 -2.94 -17.45
C TRP A 158 30.54 -2.83 -18.60
N ALA A 159 29.52 -3.66 -18.61
CA ALA A 159 28.50 -3.68 -19.64
C ALA A 159 27.64 -2.38 -19.65
N LEU A 160 27.39 -1.78 -18.49
CA LEU A 160 26.67 -0.50 -18.35
C LEU A 160 27.43 0.71 -18.89
N ASN A 161 28.76 0.59 -19.15
CA ASN A 161 29.57 1.64 -19.77
C ASN A 161 29.65 1.52 -21.30
N ILE A 162 29.00 0.50 -21.90
CA ILE A 162 28.98 0.32 -23.35
C ILE A 162 27.70 0.99 -23.90
N PRO A 163 27.81 2.03 -24.76
CA PRO A 163 26.67 2.67 -25.39
C PRO A 163 25.79 1.65 -26.13
N LEU A 164 24.47 1.81 -26.08
CA LEU A 164 23.44 0.92 -26.61
C LEU A 164 23.20 -0.37 -25.80
N LEU A 165 24.21 -0.93 -25.13
CA LEU A 165 24.04 -2.10 -24.27
C LEU A 165 23.42 -1.70 -22.92
N ASP A 166 23.76 -0.52 -22.43
CA ASP A 166 23.21 0.06 -21.20
C ASP A 166 21.68 0.15 -21.23
N ASN A 167 21.09 0.63 -22.32
CA ASN A 167 19.65 0.75 -22.48
C ASN A 167 18.94 -0.62 -22.43
N GLN A 168 19.54 -1.65 -23.05
CA GLN A 168 18.99 -3.00 -23.00
C GLN A 168 19.06 -3.58 -21.58
N ILE A 169 20.17 -3.36 -20.90
CA ILE A 169 20.36 -3.81 -19.52
C ILE A 169 19.36 -3.11 -18.58
N TYR A 170 19.20 -1.80 -18.69
CA TYR A 170 18.22 -1.04 -17.91
C TYR A 170 16.77 -1.50 -18.17
N ALA A 171 16.43 -1.80 -19.41
CA ALA A 171 15.12 -2.36 -19.76
C ALA A 171 14.90 -3.74 -19.12
N GLN A 172 15.92 -4.60 -19.09
CA GLN A 172 15.84 -5.90 -18.42
C GLN A 172 15.71 -5.77 -16.89
N ILE A 173 16.46 -4.84 -16.29
CA ILE A 173 16.37 -4.57 -14.83
C ILE A 173 14.97 -4.03 -14.50
N ARG A 174 14.47 -3.07 -15.28
CA ARG A 174 13.11 -2.56 -15.12
C ARG A 174 12.08 -3.69 -15.19
N LYS A 175 12.17 -4.54 -16.22
CA LYS A 175 11.25 -5.68 -16.36
C LYS A 175 11.29 -6.59 -15.15
N LYS A 176 12.47 -6.98 -14.69
CA LYS A 176 12.62 -7.82 -13.49
C LYS A 176 12.01 -7.18 -12.24
N LEU A 177 12.18 -5.86 -12.08
CA LEU A 177 11.60 -5.14 -10.94
C LEU A 177 10.06 -5.08 -11.05
N ILE A 178 9.54 -4.83 -12.23
CA ILE A 178 8.10 -4.84 -12.49
C ILE A 178 7.53 -6.23 -12.21
N ASP A 179 8.13 -7.28 -12.76
CA ASP A 179 7.69 -8.68 -12.56
C ASP A 179 7.71 -9.05 -11.07
N ALA A 180 8.76 -8.65 -10.36
CA ALA A 180 8.91 -8.88 -8.93
C ALA A 180 7.84 -8.19 -8.07
N LEU A 181 7.28 -7.09 -8.54
CA LEU A 181 6.19 -6.36 -7.90
C LEU A 181 4.79 -6.78 -8.44
N GLY A 182 4.70 -7.94 -9.08
CA GLY A 182 3.45 -8.54 -9.56
C GLY A 182 3.11 -8.29 -11.02
N GLY A 183 3.88 -7.46 -11.73
CA GLY A 183 3.83 -7.30 -13.19
C GLY A 183 2.61 -6.59 -13.77
N ARG A 184 1.68 -6.10 -12.94
CA ARG A 184 0.41 -5.53 -13.39
C ARG A 184 0.15 -4.09 -12.99
N PHE A 185 0.92 -3.55 -12.08
CA PHE A 185 0.70 -2.18 -11.61
C PHE A 185 1.00 -1.16 -12.71
N LYS A 186 0.25 -0.07 -12.67
CA LYS A 186 0.43 1.09 -13.56
C LYS A 186 1.54 1.99 -13.04
N GLU A 187 1.56 2.16 -11.73
CA GLU A 187 2.44 3.11 -11.05
C GLU A 187 2.69 2.70 -9.59
N VAL A 188 3.82 3.13 -9.05
CA VAL A 188 4.16 3.04 -7.63
C VAL A 188 4.15 4.44 -7.04
N ILE A 189 3.23 4.70 -6.12
CA ILE A 189 3.15 5.97 -5.38
C ILE A 189 4.00 5.86 -4.13
N ILE A 190 5.04 6.68 -4.05
CA ILE A 190 6.00 6.66 -2.93
C ILE A 190 5.83 7.94 -2.13
N GLY A 191 5.33 7.84 -0.92
CA GLY A 191 5.02 9.00 -0.10
C GLY A 191 5.46 8.85 1.36
N GLY A 192 5.20 9.89 2.16
CA GLY A 192 5.44 9.90 3.60
C GLY A 192 6.84 10.33 4.04
N ALA A 193 7.85 10.29 3.16
CA ALA A 193 9.20 10.78 3.41
C ALA A 193 9.96 11.03 2.09
N ALA A 194 11.09 11.72 2.17
CA ALA A 194 11.99 11.85 1.02
C ALA A 194 12.67 10.52 0.71
N MET A 195 12.74 10.17 -0.57
CA MET A 195 13.46 8.99 -1.05
C MET A 195 14.95 9.29 -1.22
N ASN A 196 15.80 8.27 -1.05
CA ASN A 196 17.23 8.39 -1.28
C ASN A 196 17.49 8.84 -2.73
N PRO A 197 18.29 9.93 -2.95
CA PRO A 197 18.56 10.45 -4.28
C PRO A 197 19.15 9.42 -5.24
N GLU A 198 20.08 8.56 -4.78
CA GLU A 198 20.67 7.51 -5.61
C GLU A 198 19.61 6.55 -6.17
N VAL A 199 18.64 6.17 -5.33
CA VAL A 199 17.54 5.29 -5.75
C VAL A 199 16.60 6.00 -6.70
N THR A 200 16.30 7.27 -6.42
CA THR A 200 15.49 8.13 -7.29
C THR A 200 16.09 8.25 -8.69
N ASP A 201 17.36 8.62 -8.76
CA ASP A 201 18.10 8.77 -10.03
C ASP A 201 18.15 7.45 -10.80
N PHE A 202 18.38 6.36 -10.08
CA PHE A 202 18.37 5.04 -10.70
C PHE A 202 17.01 4.68 -11.29
N PHE A 203 15.91 4.97 -10.59
CA PHE A 203 14.56 4.69 -11.06
C PHE A 203 14.20 5.54 -12.30
N TYR A 204 14.60 6.81 -12.33
CA TYR A 204 14.49 7.63 -13.54
C TYR A 204 15.30 7.03 -14.69
N LYS A 205 16.52 6.61 -14.43
CA LYS A 205 17.41 6.04 -15.44
C LYS A 205 16.85 4.78 -16.09
N ILE A 206 16.24 3.90 -15.29
CA ILE A 206 15.60 2.68 -15.82
C ILE A 206 14.16 2.94 -16.32
N LYS A 207 13.65 4.17 -16.23
CA LYS A 207 12.27 4.55 -16.57
C LYS A 207 11.25 3.69 -15.80
N PHE A 208 11.47 3.50 -14.51
CA PHE A 208 10.52 2.78 -13.65
C PHE A 208 9.28 3.65 -13.40
N PRO A 209 8.05 3.09 -13.45
CA PRO A 209 6.82 3.88 -13.26
C PRO A 209 6.60 4.18 -11.78
N PHE A 210 7.01 5.36 -11.32
CA PHE A 210 6.82 5.84 -9.94
C PHE A 210 6.59 7.34 -9.86
N THR A 211 5.93 7.75 -8.79
CA THR A 211 5.72 9.15 -8.36
C THR A 211 6.00 9.29 -6.88
#